data_62db7f7914c1f07c524b392f85e88455
#
_entry.id   62db7f7914c1f07c524b392f85e88455
#
_cell.length_a   1.000
_cell.length_b   1.000
_cell.length_c   1.000
_cell.angle_alpha   90.00
_cell.angle_beta   90.00
_cell.angle_gamma   90.00
#
_symmetry.space_group_name_H-M   'P 1'
#
loop_
_entity.id
_entity.type
_entity.pdbx_description
1 polymer ?
#
loop_
_entity_poly.entity_id
_entity_poly.type
_entity_poly.pdbx_seq_one_letter_code
_entity_poly.pdbx_strand_id
1 'polypeptide(L)'
;MLRRLFQLPAGHEDAARTWLEMGARSPRRAREASAVLLVRDSPDGVRAWLGQRGPESPLGAISFAGGSCSVEDDEPVRWFGPSPSKWAKMLGISDFALARRHVVAAIRELFEETGVLLAGPDELSVVEETACEEWMRARRDVATQELSFAQFLDRRGWGLRTDLLRPVAHWLSPDFELRRFDIHYFAVAAPTGQDVSPLVGSGGAGAGKWGRWVSSKEPGALPESLDLGNEIGADYTRGHSLAELSSPATQIVLAKLRRTRGCVAYLSSKRQIQAFQPELVEVEGQLLLEVTTVDAAEGSAVARGR
;
A
#
# COMPACT_ATOMS: atom_id res chain seq x y z
N MET A 1 1.49 14.92 -19.96
CA MET A 1 0.54 14.33 -19.00
C MET A 1 -0.24 13.25 -19.71
N LEU A 2 -0.27 12.05 -19.18
CA LEU A 2 -0.99 10.91 -19.75
C LEU A 2 -2.25 10.67 -18.94
N ARG A 3 -3.41 10.69 -19.60
CA ARG A 3 -4.69 10.29 -18.99
C ARG A 3 -4.85 8.79 -19.12
N ARG A 4 -5.23 8.15 -18.04
CA ARG A 4 -5.52 6.71 -17.98
C ARG A 4 -6.90 6.51 -17.41
N LEU A 5 -7.66 5.63 -18.04
CA LEU A 5 -8.97 5.21 -17.57
C LEU A 5 -8.84 3.86 -16.88
N PHE A 6 -9.53 3.73 -15.76
CA PHE A 6 -9.59 2.53 -14.94
C PHE A 6 -11.05 2.16 -14.71
N GLN A 7 -11.31 0.86 -14.60
CA GLN A 7 -12.64 0.38 -14.19
C GLN A 7 -12.91 0.79 -12.74
N LEU A 8 -14.19 1.00 -12.43
CA LEU A 8 -14.64 1.12 -11.05
C LEU A 8 -14.40 -0.20 -10.33
N PRO A 9 -13.89 -0.18 -9.09
CA PRO A 9 -13.86 -1.38 -8.26
C PRO A 9 -15.27 -1.96 -8.10
N ALA A 10 -15.37 -3.29 -8.07
CA ALA A 10 -16.65 -3.98 -7.89
C ALA A 10 -17.40 -3.48 -6.64
N GLY A 11 -18.68 -3.20 -6.77
CA GLY A 11 -19.53 -2.68 -5.70
C GLY A 11 -19.53 -1.15 -5.52
N HIS A 12 -18.79 -0.38 -6.32
CA HIS A 12 -18.75 1.08 -6.22
C HIS A 12 -19.71 1.81 -7.18
N GLU A 13 -20.41 1.08 -8.05
CA GLU A 13 -21.25 1.65 -9.11
C GLU A 13 -22.43 2.46 -8.59
N ASP A 14 -23.13 1.98 -7.56
CA ASP A 14 -24.28 2.68 -6.98
C ASP A 14 -23.89 4.00 -6.33
N ALA A 15 -22.76 4.03 -5.64
CA ALA A 15 -22.23 5.26 -5.04
C ALA A 15 -21.82 6.27 -6.11
N ALA A 16 -21.20 5.79 -7.20
CA ALA A 16 -20.78 6.63 -8.33
C ALA A 16 -21.99 7.23 -9.06
N ARG A 17 -23.04 6.42 -9.37
CA ARG A 17 -24.28 6.91 -9.98
C ARG A 17 -24.99 7.93 -9.10
N THR A 18 -25.16 7.62 -7.82
CA THR A 18 -25.76 8.55 -6.86
C THR A 18 -25.01 9.88 -6.81
N TRP A 19 -23.68 9.83 -6.89
CA TRP A 19 -22.86 11.05 -6.90
C TRP A 19 -23.14 11.92 -8.13
N LEU A 20 -23.23 11.33 -9.31
CA LEU A 20 -23.51 12.06 -10.55
C LEU A 20 -24.94 12.63 -10.57
N GLU A 21 -25.93 11.85 -10.13
CA GLU A 21 -27.34 12.25 -10.15
C GLU A 21 -27.63 13.41 -9.17
N MET A 22 -26.96 13.42 -8.04
CA MET A 22 -27.23 14.42 -6.99
C MET A 22 -26.44 15.73 -7.12
N GLY A 23 -25.57 15.83 -8.15
CA GLY A 23 -24.76 17.03 -8.39
C GLY A 23 -23.62 17.25 -7.39
N ALA A 24 -23.00 18.42 -7.49
CA ALA A 24 -21.83 18.75 -6.67
C ALA A 24 -22.13 18.69 -5.17
N ARG A 25 -21.47 17.77 -4.49
CA ARG A 25 -21.52 17.60 -3.02
C ARG A 25 -20.12 17.81 -2.45
N SER A 26 -20.08 18.17 -1.16
CA SER A 26 -18.81 18.14 -0.45
C SER A 26 -18.40 16.68 -0.21
N PRO A 27 -17.20 16.26 -0.65
CA PRO A 27 -16.70 14.92 -0.42
C PRO A 27 -16.53 14.67 1.09
N ARG A 28 -16.66 13.43 1.51
CA ARG A 28 -16.38 13.05 2.89
C ARG A 28 -14.90 13.27 3.19
N ARG A 29 -14.59 13.60 4.45
CA ARG A 29 -13.20 13.69 4.90
C ARG A 29 -12.49 12.36 4.70
N ALA A 30 -11.33 12.41 4.06
CA ALA A 30 -10.46 11.24 3.93
C ALA A 30 -9.81 10.89 5.27
N ARG A 31 -9.61 9.60 5.53
CA ARG A 31 -8.84 9.09 6.68
C ARG A 31 -7.41 8.85 6.23
N GLU A 32 -6.47 9.18 7.10
CA GLU A 32 -5.06 8.90 6.87
C GLU A 32 -4.81 7.39 6.84
N ALA A 33 -4.05 6.93 5.85
CA ALA A 33 -3.69 5.54 5.69
C ALA A 33 -2.28 5.39 5.12
N SER A 34 -1.68 4.23 5.34
CA SER A 34 -0.37 3.89 4.80
C SER A 34 -0.40 2.50 4.16
N ALA A 35 0.29 2.34 3.04
CA ALA A 35 0.44 1.05 2.38
C ALA A 35 1.90 0.78 2.03
N VAL A 36 2.31 -0.48 2.07
CA VAL A 36 3.70 -0.88 1.84
C VAL A 36 3.79 -1.90 0.72
N LEU A 37 4.47 -1.51 -0.33
CA LEU A 37 4.90 -2.38 -1.41
C LEU A 37 6.12 -3.18 -0.93
N LEU A 38 5.90 -4.40 -0.46
CA LEU A 38 6.96 -5.34 -0.13
C LEU A 38 7.42 -6.00 -1.43
N VAL A 39 8.71 -5.87 -1.76
CA VAL A 39 9.28 -6.39 -3.01
C VAL A 39 10.47 -7.30 -2.78
N ARG A 40 10.68 -8.22 -3.71
CA ARG A 40 11.89 -9.04 -3.79
C ARG A 40 12.27 -9.32 -5.23
N ASP A 41 13.56 -9.53 -5.47
CA ASP A 41 14.04 -10.03 -6.76
C ASP A 41 13.72 -11.51 -6.96
N SER A 42 13.50 -11.90 -8.20
CA SER A 42 13.36 -13.28 -8.63
C SER A 42 13.93 -13.45 -10.04
N PRO A 43 14.17 -14.70 -10.50
CA PRO A 43 14.63 -14.95 -11.88
C PRO A 43 13.72 -14.30 -12.94
N ASP A 44 12.42 -14.22 -12.67
CA ASP A 44 11.42 -13.67 -13.58
C ASP A 44 11.25 -12.15 -13.47
N GLY A 45 12.01 -11.49 -12.59
CA GLY A 45 11.94 -10.06 -12.33
C GLY A 45 11.51 -9.72 -10.91
N VAL A 46 11.04 -8.49 -10.69
CA VAL A 46 10.60 -8.05 -9.36
C VAL A 46 9.24 -8.66 -9.03
N ARG A 47 9.13 -9.26 -7.84
CA ARG A 47 7.85 -9.70 -7.26
C ARG A 47 7.40 -8.73 -6.18
N ALA A 48 6.10 -8.50 -6.11
CA ALA A 48 5.45 -7.80 -5.03
C ALA A 48 4.58 -8.75 -4.21
N TRP A 49 4.50 -8.53 -2.91
CA TRP A 49 3.51 -9.21 -2.08
C TRP A 49 2.16 -8.54 -2.25
N LEU A 50 1.16 -9.34 -2.61
CA LEU A 50 -0.25 -8.93 -2.64
C LEU A 50 -1.05 -9.75 -1.64
N GLY A 51 -1.99 -9.09 -0.98
CA GLY A 51 -2.91 -9.71 -0.03
C GLY A 51 -4.37 -9.49 -0.42
N GLN A 52 -5.23 -10.42 0.05
CA GLN A 52 -6.67 -10.32 -0.07
C GLN A 52 -7.23 -9.39 1.02
N ARG A 53 -8.21 -8.57 0.65
CA ARG A 53 -9.01 -7.74 1.56
C ARG A 53 -10.49 -8.06 1.46
N GLY A 54 -11.25 -7.58 2.41
CA GLY A 54 -12.71 -7.68 2.35
C GLY A 54 -13.31 -6.92 1.16
N PRO A 55 -14.54 -7.26 0.74
CA PRO A 55 -15.16 -6.70 -0.46
C PRO A 55 -15.39 -5.18 -0.40
N GLU A 56 -15.50 -4.61 0.80
CA GLU A 56 -15.72 -3.17 0.99
C GLU A 56 -14.41 -2.39 1.23
N SER A 57 -13.26 -2.99 0.94
CA SER A 57 -11.98 -2.31 1.13
C SER A 57 -11.78 -1.25 0.05
N PRO A 58 -11.55 0.00 0.42
CA PRO A 58 -11.28 1.08 -0.55
C PRO A 58 -9.90 0.94 -1.22
N LEU A 59 -9.07 0.01 -0.75
CA LEU A 59 -7.83 -0.37 -1.42
C LEU A 59 -8.04 -1.41 -2.53
N GLY A 60 -9.29 -1.89 -2.69
CA GLY A 60 -9.64 -3.02 -3.53
C GLY A 60 -9.56 -4.35 -2.77
N ALA A 61 -10.13 -5.41 -3.36
CA ALA A 61 -10.09 -6.76 -2.81
C ALA A 61 -8.70 -7.42 -2.89
N ILE A 62 -7.84 -6.90 -3.77
CA ILE A 62 -6.42 -7.26 -3.91
C ILE A 62 -5.56 -6.01 -3.80
N SER A 63 -4.66 -5.95 -2.83
CA SER A 63 -3.80 -4.79 -2.62
C SER A 63 -2.48 -5.14 -1.94
N PHE A 64 -1.61 -4.13 -1.79
CA PHE A 64 -0.43 -4.20 -0.93
C PHE A 64 -0.84 -4.18 0.54
N ALA A 65 0.07 -4.61 1.43
CA ALA A 65 -0.11 -4.50 2.87
C ALA A 65 -0.33 -3.03 3.28
N GLY A 66 -1.28 -2.77 4.19
CA GLY A 66 -1.54 -1.42 4.64
C GLY A 66 -2.93 -1.24 5.23
N GLY A 67 -3.13 -0.13 5.94
CA GLY A 67 -4.39 0.22 6.59
C GLY A 67 -4.40 1.64 7.11
N SER A 68 -5.37 1.92 7.98
CA SER A 68 -5.56 3.25 8.56
C SER A 68 -4.46 3.59 9.56
N CYS A 69 -4.01 4.84 9.53
CA CYS A 69 -3.25 5.37 10.65
C CYS A 69 -4.16 5.44 11.88
N SER A 70 -3.62 5.07 13.05
CA SER A 70 -4.32 5.11 14.32
C SER A 70 -3.67 6.11 15.28
N VAL A 71 -4.34 6.43 16.38
CA VAL A 71 -3.78 7.32 17.41
C VAL A 71 -2.64 6.65 18.17
N GLU A 72 -2.62 5.32 18.23
CA GLU A 72 -1.55 4.52 18.83
C GLU A 72 -0.24 4.64 18.04
N ASP A 73 -0.30 5.01 16.75
CA ASP A 73 0.89 5.28 15.94
C ASP A 73 1.64 6.54 16.39
N ASP A 74 1.03 7.37 17.26
CA ASP A 74 1.68 8.53 17.89
C ASP A 74 2.46 8.18 19.16
N GLU A 75 2.30 6.97 19.69
CA GLU A 75 3.06 6.53 20.86
C GLU A 75 4.57 6.61 20.62
N PRO A 76 5.37 6.96 21.65
CA PRO A 76 6.81 7.03 21.54
C PRO A 76 7.40 5.67 21.13
N VAL A 77 8.19 5.64 20.07
CA VAL A 77 8.95 4.47 19.63
C VAL A 77 10.41 4.86 19.38
N ARG A 78 11.30 3.93 19.63
CA ARG A 78 12.70 4.06 19.24
C ARG A 78 12.80 4.11 17.72
N TRP A 79 13.67 4.98 17.19
CA TRP A 79 13.64 5.36 15.78
C TRP A 79 15.04 5.41 15.19
N PHE A 80 15.27 4.66 14.12
CA PHE A 80 16.48 4.70 13.31
C PHE A 80 16.15 5.18 11.89
N GLY A 81 17.03 5.98 11.31
CA GLY A 81 16.89 6.50 9.97
C GLY A 81 16.46 7.98 9.92
N PRO A 82 15.80 8.42 8.83
CA PRO A 82 15.46 9.82 8.62
C PRO A 82 14.55 10.36 9.73
N SER A 83 14.83 11.58 10.21
CA SER A 83 13.97 12.23 11.22
C SER A 83 12.54 12.45 10.71
N PRO A 84 11.54 12.62 11.60
CA PRO A 84 10.17 12.95 11.20
C PRO A 84 10.09 14.19 10.29
N SER A 85 10.90 15.21 10.53
CA SER A 85 10.97 16.40 9.67
C SER A 85 11.52 16.10 8.27
N LYS A 86 12.47 15.16 8.15
CA LYS A 86 12.96 14.69 6.86
C LYS A 86 11.92 13.85 6.13
N TRP A 87 11.19 13.01 6.86
CA TRP A 87 10.06 12.27 6.31
C TRP A 87 8.95 13.20 5.80
N ALA A 88 8.61 14.25 6.55
CA ALA A 88 7.64 15.25 6.13
C ALA A 88 7.99 15.86 4.76
N LYS A 89 9.26 16.23 4.57
CA LYS A 89 9.76 16.72 3.26
C LYS A 89 9.66 15.68 2.16
N MET A 90 9.97 14.41 2.47
CA MET A 90 9.94 13.31 1.49
C MET A 90 8.51 12.96 1.07
N LEU A 91 7.54 13.08 1.97
CA LEU A 91 6.13 12.81 1.73
C LEU A 91 5.35 14.01 1.18
N GLY A 92 5.92 15.22 1.24
CA GLY A 92 5.22 16.45 0.87
C GLY A 92 4.18 16.90 1.90
N ILE A 93 4.34 16.47 3.16
CA ILE A 93 3.49 16.82 4.31
C ILE A 93 4.13 17.98 5.08
N SER A 94 3.34 18.99 5.46
CA SER A 94 3.83 20.11 6.27
C SER A 94 3.95 19.74 7.76
N ASP A 95 3.10 18.85 8.24
CA ASP A 95 3.06 18.37 9.63
C ASP A 95 4.00 17.16 9.81
N PHE A 96 5.07 17.36 10.58
CA PHE A 96 6.03 16.28 10.84
C PHE A 96 5.51 15.21 11.82
N ALA A 97 4.51 15.51 12.65
CA ALA A 97 3.87 14.51 13.49
C ALA A 97 3.00 13.56 12.63
N LEU A 98 2.25 14.13 11.68
CA LEU A 98 1.49 13.33 10.71
C LEU A 98 2.43 12.48 9.84
N ALA A 99 3.53 13.04 9.37
CA ALA A 99 4.52 12.27 8.59
C ALA A 99 5.11 11.11 9.40
N ARG A 100 5.40 11.32 10.70
CA ARG A 100 5.83 10.27 11.61
C ARG A 100 4.76 9.18 11.74
N ARG A 101 3.50 9.57 11.94
CA ARG A 101 2.36 8.64 12.07
C ARG A 101 2.24 7.74 10.83
N HIS A 102 2.35 8.29 9.63
CA HIS A 102 2.35 7.49 8.39
C HIS A 102 3.46 6.46 8.34
N VAL A 103 4.67 6.81 8.78
CA VAL A 103 5.82 5.89 8.78
C VAL A 103 5.63 4.77 9.81
N VAL A 104 5.14 5.09 11.01
CA VAL A 104 4.84 4.09 12.05
C VAL A 104 3.73 3.15 11.57
N ALA A 105 2.60 3.71 11.09
CA ALA A 105 1.49 2.95 10.53
C ALA A 105 1.95 2.01 9.40
N ALA A 106 2.81 2.49 8.50
CA ALA A 106 3.32 1.67 7.40
C ALA A 106 4.06 0.42 7.92
N ILE A 107 4.93 0.56 8.93
CA ILE A 107 5.68 -0.57 9.48
C ILE A 107 4.77 -1.49 10.31
N ARG A 108 3.83 -0.92 11.08
CA ARG A 108 2.85 -1.70 11.85
C ARG A 108 1.96 -2.54 10.94
N GLU A 109 1.34 -1.93 9.94
CA GLU A 109 0.47 -2.61 8.98
C GLU A 109 1.21 -3.69 8.19
N LEU A 110 2.47 -3.41 7.80
CA LEU A 110 3.32 -4.43 7.17
C LEU A 110 3.50 -5.64 8.09
N PHE A 111 3.80 -5.39 9.37
CA PHE A 111 3.96 -6.46 10.37
C PHE A 111 2.66 -7.23 10.59
N GLU A 112 1.55 -6.53 10.78
CA GLU A 112 0.24 -7.15 11.01
C GLU A 112 -0.20 -8.04 9.85
N GLU A 113 -0.04 -7.57 8.62
CA GLU A 113 -0.56 -8.28 7.45
C GLU A 113 0.40 -9.34 6.87
N THR A 114 1.72 -9.16 7.03
CA THR A 114 2.70 -10.03 6.38
C THR A 114 3.64 -10.75 7.34
N GLY A 115 3.73 -10.30 8.59
CA GLY A 115 4.72 -10.77 9.56
C GLY A 115 6.10 -10.11 9.40
N VAL A 116 6.32 -9.32 8.36
CA VAL A 116 7.59 -8.62 8.15
C VAL A 116 7.69 -7.43 9.08
N LEU A 117 8.74 -7.40 9.91
CA LEU A 117 9.02 -6.31 10.84
C LEU A 117 10.29 -5.55 10.46
N LEU A 118 10.13 -4.26 10.18
CA LEU A 118 11.26 -3.36 9.96
C LEU A 118 11.69 -2.73 11.29
N ALA A 119 12.26 -3.54 12.18
CA ALA A 119 12.77 -3.10 13.46
C ALA A 119 13.99 -3.94 13.86
N GLY A 120 14.78 -3.43 14.78
CA GLY A 120 15.95 -4.11 15.30
C GLY A 120 16.50 -3.45 16.55
N PRO A 121 17.52 -4.05 17.19
CA PRO A 121 18.15 -3.51 18.39
C PRO A 121 18.97 -2.24 18.14
N ASP A 122 19.42 -2.06 16.89
CA ASP A 122 20.28 -0.94 16.49
C ASP A 122 20.02 -0.53 15.02
N GLU A 123 20.76 0.46 14.54
CA GLU A 123 20.62 1.02 13.20
C GLU A 123 21.20 0.14 12.08
N LEU A 124 21.89 -0.95 12.39
CA LEU A 124 22.51 -1.86 11.42
C LEU A 124 21.76 -3.17 11.28
N SER A 125 21.01 -3.55 12.32
CA SER A 125 20.37 -4.85 12.42
C SER A 125 18.86 -4.78 12.15
N VAL A 126 18.32 -5.84 11.58
CA VAL A 126 16.88 -6.11 11.46
C VAL A 126 16.63 -7.48 12.07
N VAL A 127 15.50 -7.64 12.74
CA VAL A 127 15.08 -8.94 13.27
C VAL A 127 15.05 -9.96 12.14
N GLU A 128 15.67 -11.12 12.34
CA GLU A 128 15.81 -12.12 11.29
C GLU A 128 14.79 -13.26 11.41
N GLU A 129 14.44 -13.70 12.61
CA GLU A 129 13.56 -14.85 12.81
C GLU A 129 12.17 -14.40 13.26
N THR A 130 11.16 -14.62 12.41
CA THR A 130 9.77 -14.16 12.63
C THR A 130 8.73 -15.27 12.53
N ALA A 131 9.16 -16.55 12.47
CA ALA A 131 8.27 -17.68 12.22
C ALA A 131 7.87 -18.47 13.47
N CYS A 132 8.38 -18.14 14.67
CA CYS A 132 8.06 -18.88 15.89
C CYS A 132 6.66 -18.55 16.44
N GLU A 133 6.12 -19.44 17.29
CA GLU A 133 4.78 -19.30 17.85
C GLU A 133 4.61 -18.01 18.69
N GLU A 134 5.65 -17.63 19.44
CA GLU A 134 5.64 -16.40 20.23
C GLU A 134 5.47 -15.17 19.33
N TRP A 135 6.16 -15.17 18.18
CA TRP A 135 6.05 -14.11 17.19
C TRP A 135 4.66 -14.00 16.58
N MET A 136 4.09 -15.15 16.20
CA MET A 136 2.74 -15.21 15.65
C MET A 136 1.68 -14.78 16.67
N ARG A 137 1.90 -15.04 17.97
CA ARG A 137 1.03 -14.54 19.04
C ARG A 137 1.16 -13.03 19.15
N ALA A 138 2.38 -12.50 19.28
CA ALA A 138 2.60 -11.07 19.39
C ALA A 138 2.04 -10.30 18.18
N ARG A 139 2.15 -10.85 16.97
CA ARG A 139 1.56 -10.31 15.76
C ARG A 139 0.03 -10.23 15.85
N ARG A 140 -0.63 -11.27 16.38
CA ARG A 140 -2.09 -11.25 16.61
C ARG A 140 -2.48 -10.21 17.66
N ASP A 141 -1.75 -10.15 18.78
CA ASP A 141 -2.03 -9.21 19.86
C ASP A 141 -1.92 -7.75 19.37
N VAL A 142 -0.96 -7.45 18.48
CA VAL A 142 -0.86 -6.13 17.82
C VAL A 142 -2.03 -5.91 16.88
N ALA A 143 -2.35 -6.88 16.01
CA ALA A 143 -3.43 -6.75 15.02
C ALA A 143 -4.83 -6.65 15.66
N THR A 144 -5.03 -7.20 16.85
CA THR A 144 -6.28 -7.09 17.64
C THR A 144 -6.28 -5.92 18.62
N GLN A 145 -5.19 -5.14 18.67
CA GLN A 145 -4.99 -4.03 19.62
C GLN A 145 -4.99 -4.46 21.10
N GLU A 146 -4.76 -5.73 21.39
CA GLU A 146 -4.52 -6.22 22.76
C GLU A 146 -3.15 -5.77 23.29
N LEU A 147 -2.22 -5.48 22.38
CA LEU A 147 -0.90 -4.92 22.65
C LEU A 147 -0.63 -3.79 21.68
N SER A 148 -0.28 -2.59 22.16
CA SER A 148 0.12 -1.52 21.24
C SER A 148 1.44 -1.88 20.53
N PHE A 149 1.59 -1.43 19.29
CA PHE A 149 2.82 -1.68 18.51
C PHE A 149 4.06 -1.08 19.20
N ALA A 150 3.91 0.09 19.82
CA ALA A 150 4.97 0.72 20.60
C ALA A 150 5.40 -0.13 21.79
N GLN A 151 4.44 -0.64 22.56
CA GLN A 151 4.72 -1.54 23.69
C GLN A 151 5.37 -2.86 23.24
N PHE A 152 4.93 -3.40 22.10
CA PHE A 152 5.54 -4.60 21.51
C PHE A 152 7.03 -4.39 21.22
N LEU A 153 7.40 -3.24 20.65
CA LEU A 153 8.79 -2.88 20.35
C LEU A 153 9.60 -2.59 21.63
N ASP A 154 9.01 -1.83 22.56
CA ASP A 154 9.68 -1.42 23.80
C ASP A 154 10.06 -2.62 24.67
N ARG A 155 9.15 -3.59 24.85
CA ARG A 155 9.42 -4.84 25.59
C ARG A 155 10.63 -5.63 25.07
N ARG A 156 11.01 -5.41 23.80
CA ARG A 156 12.14 -6.08 23.14
C ARG A 156 13.36 -5.18 22.99
N GLY A 157 13.25 -3.91 23.38
CA GLY A 157 14.32 -2.92 23.20
C GLY A 157 14.60 -2.58 21.75
N TRP A 158 13.61 -2.76 20.84
CA TRP A 158 13.77 -2.53 19.41
C TRP A 158 13.36 -1.13 18.98
N GLY A 159 14.02 -0.65 17.94
CA GLY A 159 13.66 0.59 17.24
C GLY A 159 13.28 0.33 15.80
N LEU A 160 12.44 1.20 15.26
CA LEU A 160 12.00 1.12 13.87
C LEU A 160 13.15 1.44 12.91
N ARG A 161 13.33 0.61 11.89
CA ARG A 161 14.29 0.78 10.78
C ARG A 161 13.62 1.53 9.63
N THR A 162 13.31 2.79 9.87
CA THR A 162 12.62 3.63 8.88
C THR A 162 13.47 3.96 7.67
N ASP A 163 14.79 3.85 7.80
CA ASP A 163 15.75 3.99 6.71
C ASP A 163 15.58 2.98 5.59
N LEU A 164 14.89 1.86 5.84
CA LEU A 164 14.60 0.84 4.83
C LEU A 164 13.41 1.20 3.93
N LEU A 165 12.51 2.06 4.40
CA LEU A 165 11.36 2.51 3.61
C LEU A 165 11.75 3.54 2.55
N ARG A 166 11.02 3.51 1.44
CA ARG A 166 11.08 4.52 0.38
C ARG A 166 9.68 4.99 0.02
N PRO A 167 9.36 6.30 0.05
CA PRO A 167 8.07 6.79 -0.41
C PRO A 167 7.96 6.58 -1.93
N VAL A 168 6.80 6.13 -2.41
CA VAL A 168 6.62 5.79 -3.84
C VAL A 168 5.43 6.45 -4.49
N ALA A 169 4.36 6.75 -3.75
CA ALA A 169 3.17 7.40 -4.26
C ALA A 169 2.33 8.01 -3.12
N HIS A 170 1.44 8.94 -3.49
CA HIS A 170 0.41 9.48 -2.63
C HIS A 170 -0.91 9.45 -3.38
N TRP A 171 -1.97 8.92 -2.78
CA TRP A 171 -3.26 8.73 -3.40
C TRP A 171 -4.38 9.18 -2.48
N LEU A 172 -5.30 9.97 -3.05
CA LEU A 172 -6.54 10.36 -2.41
C LEU A 172 -7.70 9.62 -3.08
N SER A 173 -8.58 9.00 -2.29
CA SER A 173 -9.78 8.35 -2.83
C SER A 173 -10.65 9.32 -3.63
N PRO A 174 -11.36 8.83 -4.67
CA PRO A 174 -12.32 9.64 -5.42
C PRO A 174 -13.36 10.32 -4.51
N ASP A 175 -13.90 11.44 -4.96
CA ASP A 175 -14.84 12.24 -4.16
C ASP A 175 -16.18 11.55 -3.88
N PHE A 176 -16.63 10.65 -4.76
CA PHE A 176 -17.89 9.94 -4.63
C PHE A 176 -17.86 8.83 -3.56
N GLU A 177 -16.69 8.37 -3.14
CA GLU A 177 -16.58 7.27 -2.20
C GLU A 177 -17.09 7.64 -0.80
N LEU A 178 -17.85 6.71 -0.21
CA LEU A 178 -18.38 6.87 1.16
C LEU A 178 -17.28 6.72 2.22
N ARG A 179 -16.27 5.91 1.95
CA ARG A 179 -15.07 5.71 2.77
C ARG A 179 -13.87 6.19 1.98
N ARG A 180 -13.39 7.37 2.28
CA ARG A 180 -12.25 7.98 1.60
C ARG A 180 -10.99 7.84 2.44
N PHE A 181 -9.88 7.62 1.73
CA PHE A 181 -8.55 7.55 2.33
C PHE A 181 -7.58 8.50 1.64
N ASP A 182 -6.69 9.06 2.43
CA ASP A 182 -5.48 9.75 2.03
C ASP A 182 -4.30 8.81 2.30
N ILE A 183 -3.74 8.21 1.26
CA ILE A 183 -2.87 7.04 1.38
C ILE A 183 -1.46 7.37 0.92
N HIS A 184 -0.49 7.29 1.82
CA HIS A 184 0.92 7.30 1.47
C HIS A 184 1.43 5.88 1.24
N TYR A 185 1.96 5.64 0.04
CA TYR A 185 2.56 4.36 -0.35
C TYR A 185 4.06 4.39 -0.15
N PHE A 186 4.57 3.37 0.51
CA PHE A 186 5.98 3.11 0.72
C PHE A 186 6.40 1.84 -0.02
N ALA A 187 7.69 1.68 -0.27
CA ALA A 187 8.26 0.43 -0.75
C ALA A 187 9.44 0.01 0.10
N VAL A 188 9.63 -1.28 0.24
CA VAL A 188 10.75 -1.90 0.94
C VAL A 188 11.13 -3.23 0.30
N ALA A 189 12.42 -3.55 0.25
CA ALA A 189 12.87 -4.90 -0.07
C ALA A 189 12.56 -5.84 1.12
N ALA A 190 12.08 -7.04 0.84
CA ALA A 190 11.87 -8.05 1.87
C ALA A 190 13.20 -8.33 2.59
N PRO A 191 13.24 -8.20 3.93
CA PRO A 191 14.44 -8.55 4.70
C PRO A 191 14.77 -10.04 4.53
N THR A 192 16.06 -10.34 4.44
CA THR A 192 16.54 -11.72 4.45
C THR A 192 16.26 -12.34 5.81
N GLY A 193 15.82 -13.60 5.84
CA GLY A 193 15.57 -14.34 7.07
C GLY A 193 14.18 -14.14 7.69
N GLN A 194 13.32 -13.29 7.10
CA GLN A 194 11.94 -13.14 7.55
C GLN A 194 10.97 -13.85 6.60
N ASP A 195 10.08 -14.68 7.17
CA ASP A 195 9.01 -15.33 6.43
C ASP A 195 7.82 -14.39 6.22
N VAL A 196 7.28 -14.43 5.01
CA VAL A 196 6.13 -13.59 4.63
C VAL A 196 4.90 -14.47 4.50
N SER A 197 3.90 -14.22 5.31
CA SER A 197 2.66 -14.99 5.33
C SER A 197 1.46 -14.11 5.71
N PRO A 198 0.25 -14.38 5.16
CA PRO A 198 -0.95 -13.70 5.60
C PRO A 198 -1.27 -14.05 7.05
N LEU A 199 -1.89 -13.13 7.79
CA LEU A 199 -2.35 -13.41 9.16
C LEU A 199 -3.68 -14.17 9.08
N VAL A 200 -3.65 -15.46 9.36
CA VAL A 200 -4.85 -16.32 9.37
C VAL A 200 -5.58 -16.18 10.73
N GLY A 201 -6.86 -15.83 10.71
CA GLY A 201 -7.73 -15.90 11.89
C GLY A 201 -7.84 -14.62 12.73
N SER A 202 -7.21 -13.52 12.36
CA SER A 202 -7.52 -12.23 12.98
C SER A 202 -8.80 -11.68 12.35
N GLY A 203 -9.85 -11.52 13.14
CA GLY A 203 -11.10 -10.89 12.75
C GLY A 203 -11.00 -9.37 12.51
N GLY A 204 -9.81 -8.86 12.24
CA GLY A 204 -9.59 -7.48 11.82
C GLY A 204 -10.26 -7.22 10.46
N ALA A 205 -10.93 -6.08 10.34
CA ALA A 205 -11.78 -5.70 9.22
C ALA A 205 -11.04 -5.49 7.87
N GLY A 206 -10.02 -6.25 7.55
CA GLY A 206 -9.26 -6.02 6.33
C GLY A 206 -8.45 -7.16 5.74
N ALA A 207 -7.79 -8.00 6.53
CA ALA A 207 -6.92 -9.04 6.00
C ALA A 207 -7.67 -10.34 5.68
N GLY A 208 -7.55 -10.81 4.44
CA GLY A 208 -8.05 -12.12 4.01
C GLY A 208 -7.05 -13.25 4.28
N LYS A 209 -7.50 -14.48 4.01
CA LYS A 209 -6.68 -15.70 4.18
C LYS A 209 -5.63 -15.90 3.08
N TRP A 210 -5.68 -15.11 2.01
CA TRP A 210 -4.81 -15.24 0.87
C TRP A 210 -3.78 -14.10 0.83
N GLY A 211 -2.58 -14.47 0.47
CA GLY A 211 -1.53 -13.55 0.14
C GLY A 211 -0.37 -14.30 -0.49
N ARG A 212 0.22 -13.73 -1.53
CA ARG A 212 1.36 -14.33 -2.22
C ARG A 212 2.27 -13.31 -2.91
N TRP A 213 3.44 -13.81 -3.27
CA TRP A 213 4.37 -13.11 -4.13
C TRP A 213 3.90 -13.20 -5.59
N VAL A 214 3.54 -12.07 -6.17
CA VAL A 214 3.10 -11.92 -7.55
C VAL A 214 4.24 -11.30 -8.36
N SER A 215 4.66 -11.99 -9.44
CA SER A 215 5.62 -11.40 -10.38
C SER A 215 4.92 -10.31 -11.19
N SER A 216 5.54 -9.14 -11.27
CA SER A 216 4.99 -8.06 -12.10
C SER A 216 4.91 -8.42 -13.59
N LYS A 217 5.57 -9.51 -14.02
CA LYS A 217 5.61 -10.00 -15.41
C LYS A 217 4.72 -11.21 -15.65
N GLU A 218 4.16 -11.84 -14.60
CA GLU A 218 3.26 -12.98 -14.78
C GLU A 218 1.93 -12.57 -15.41
N PRO A 219 1.25 -13.45 -16.16
CA PRO A 219 -0.06 -13.14 -16.77
C PRO A 219 -1.10 -12.68 -15.73
N GLY A 220 -1.12 -13.27 -14.53
CA GLY A 220 -2.02 -12.90 -13.44
C GLY A 220 -1.88 -11.46 -12.93
N ALA A 221 -0.75 -10.80 -13.21
CA ALA A 221 -0.54 -9.39 -12.88
C ALA A 221 -1.03 -8.41 -13.97
N LEU A 222 -1.64 -8.91 -15.05
CA LEU A 222 -2.28 -8.07 -16.05
C LEU A 222 -3.65 -7.59 -15.56
N PRO A 223 -4.03 -6.34 -15.87
CA PRO A 223 -5.32 -5.79 -15.41
C PRO A 223 -6.53 -6.64 -15.80
N GLU A 224 -6.52 -7.21 -16.99
CA GLU A 224 -7.60 -8.04 -17.55
C GLU A 224 -7.61 -9.49 -17.06
N SER A 225 -6.59 -9.95 -16.32
CA SER A 225 -6.50 -11.34 -15.87
C SER A 225 -7.48 -11.64 -14.74
N LEU A 226 -8.16 -12.78 -14.84
CA LEU A 226 -9.03 -13.35 -13.81
C LEU A 226 -8.27 -14.27 -12.83
N ASP A 227 -6.99 -14.54 -13.08
CA ASP A 227 -6.23 -15.59 -12.39
C ASP A 227 -6.20 -15.40 -10.87
N LEU A 228 -5.86 -14.19 -10.40
CA LEU A 228 -5.75 -13.91 -8.98
C LEU A 228 -7.11 -13.96 -8.26
N GLY A 229 -8.17 -13.44 -8.90
CA GLY A 229 -9.53 -13.51 -8.37
C GLY A 229 -10.03 -14.93 -8.22
N ASN A 230 -9.77 -15.77 -9.22
CA ASN A 230 -10.13 -17.20 -9.21
C ASN A 230 -9.27 -18.00 -8.22
N GLU A 231 -7.99 -17.67 -8.08
CA GLU A 231 -7.08 -18.30 -7.09
C GLU A 231 -7.55 -18.03 -5.65
N ILE A 232 -7.96 -16.80 -5.33
CA ILE A 232 -8.55 -16.45 -4.04
C ILE A 232 -9.84 -17.25 -3.81
N GLY A 233 -10.67 -17.39 -4.84
CA GLY A 233 -11.87 -18.23 -4.85
C GLY A 233 -13.01 -17.76 -3.96
N ALA A 234 -12.95 -16.57 -3.38
CA ALA A 234 -14.06 -15.97 -2.64
C ALA A 234 -15.16 -15.51 -3.61
N ASP A 235 -16.41 -15.51 -3.16
CA ASP A 235 -17.56 -15.17 -4.01
C ASP A 235 -17.44 -13.78 -4.65
N TYR A 236 -16.85 -12.82 -3.93
CA TYR A 236 -16.65 -11.46 -4.41
C TYR A 236 -15.35 -11.25 -5.23
N THR A 237 -14.56 -12.30 -5.44
CA THR A 237 -13.33 -12.21 -6.26
C THR A 237 -13.40 -13.11 -7.49
N ARG A 238 -14.15 -14.20 -7.42
CA ARG A 238 -14.22 -15.20 -8.51
C ARG A 238 -14.87 -14.61 -9.76
N GLY A 239 -14.20 -14.77 -10.90
CA GLY A 239 -14.66 -14.27 -12.19
C GLY A 239 -14.42 -12.78 -12.40
N HIS A 240 -13.82 -12.09 -11.45
CA HIS A 240 -13.43 -10.68 -11.59
C HIS A 240 -11.95 -10.53 -11.99
N SER A 241 -11.69 -9.56 -12.84
CA SER A 241 -10.35 -9.21 -13.28
C SER A 241 -9.55 -8.48 -12.18
N LEU A 242 -8.23 -8.47 -12.31
CA LEU A 242 -7.38 -7.68 -11.41
C LEU A 242 -7.75 -6.18 -11.43
N ALA A 243 -8.21 -5.66 -12.58
CA ALA A 243 -8.66 -4.27 -12.71
C ALA A 243 -9.90 -3.98 -11.86
N GLU A 244 -10.85 -4.91 -11.77
CA GLU A 244 -12.04 -4.79 -10.92
C GLU A 244 -11.75 -5.03 -9.44
N LEU A 245 -10.72 -5.82 -9.13
CA LEU A 245 -10.35 -6.21 -7.76
C LEU A 245 -9.33 -5.29 -7.10
N SER A 246 -8.70 -4.37 -7.85
CA SER A 246 -7.63 -3.53 -7.32
C SER A 246 -7.82 -2.05 -7.64
N SER A 247 -7.34 -1.19 -6.75
CA SER A 247 -7.37 0.26 -6.98
C SER A 247 -6.44 0.68 -8.14
N PRO A 248 -6.70 1.83 -8.79
CA PRO A 248 -5.80 2.40 -9.79
C PRO A 248 -4.35 2.54 -9.30
N ALA A 249 -4.16 2.85 -8.01
CA ALA A 249 -2.84 2.93 -7.39
C ALA A 249 -2.09 1.60 -7.49
N THR A 250 -2.73 0.49 -7.10
CA THR A 250 -2.14 -0.86 -7.18
C THR A 250 -1.75 -1.21 -8.62
N GLN A 251 -2.64 -0.96 -9.58
CA GLN A 251 -2.40 -1.24 -10.99
C GLN A 251 -1.22 -0.43 -11.55
N ILE A 252 -1.15 0.88 -11.25
CA ILE A 252 -0.07 1.76 -11.71
C ILE A 252 1.28 1.34 -11.11
N VAL A 253 1.31 0.97 -9.83
CA VAL A 253 2.54 0.51 -9.17
C VAL A 253 3.01 -0.81 -9.78
N LEU A 254 2.13 -1.79 -9.99
CA LEU A 254 2.47 -3.05 -10.66
C LEU A 254 2.99 -2.82 -12.09
N ALA A 255 2.36 -1.91 -12.84
CA ALA A 255 2.83 -1.56 -14.19
C ALA A 255 4.23 -0.91 -14.18
N LYS A 256 4.57 -0.11 -13.15
CA LYS A 256 5.91 0.45 -12.97
C LYS A 256 6.94 -0.64 -12.62
N LEU A 257 6.57 -1.58 -11.74
CA LEU A 257 7.45 -2.72 -11.40
C LEU A 257 7.78 -3.58 -12.62
N ARG A 258 6.82 -3.82 -13.52
CA ARG A 258 7.02 -4.58 -14.76
C ARG A 258 8.15 -4.02 -15.62
N ARG A 259 8.34 -2.70 -15.63
CA ARG A 259 9.38 -2.00 -16.40
C ARG A 259 10.71 -1.90 -15.66
N THR A 260 10.76 -2.35 -14.41
CA THR A 260 11.94 -2.19 -13.56
C THR A 260 12.85 -3.42 -13.65
N ARG A 261 14.16 -3.19 -13.64
CA ARG A 261 15.17 -4.25 -13.81
C ARG A 261 15.43 -5.05 -12.52
N GLY A 262 15.09 -4.51 -11.35
CA GLY A 262 15.32 -5.15 -10.04
C GLY A 262 14.92 -4.25 -8.88
N CYS A 263 14.86 -4.82 -7.68
CA CYS A 263 14.48 -4.12 -6.45
C CYS A 263 15.35 -2.89 -6.17
N VAL A 264 16.67 -3.04 -6.28
CA VAL A 264 17.60 -1.93 -6.05
C VAL A 264 17.30 -0.76 -6.99
N ALA A 265 17.11 -1.03 -8.29
CA ALA A 265 16.78 -0.01 -9.27
C ALA A 265 15.45 0.67 -8.95
N TYR A 266 14.46 -0.10 -8.50
CA TYR A 266 13.16 0.45 -8.09
C TYR A 266 13.28 1.33 -6.85
N LEU A 267 13.93 0.85 -5.79
CA LEU A 267 14.01 1.55 -4.49
C LEU A 267 14.93 2.76 -4.53
N SER A 268 15.98 2.75 -5.35
CA SER A 268 16.92 3.88 -5.49
C SER A 268 16.45 4.97 -6.46
N SER A 269 15.40 4.73 -7.25
CA SER A 269 14.90 5.73 -8.19
C SER A 269 14.36 6.96 -7.46
N LYS A 270 14.85 8.14 -7.83
CA LYS A 270 14.33 9.42 -7.29
C LYS A 270 12.91 9.63 -7.79
N ARG A 271 12.01 9.96 -6.88
CA ARG A 271 10.60 10.24 -7.16
C ARG A 271 10.21 11.57 -6.51
N GLN A 272 9.43 12.35 -7.24
CA GLN A 272 8.67 13.43 -6.64
C GLN A 272 7.30 12.84 -6.27
N ILE A 273 6.97 12.89 -5.00
CA ILE A 273 5.68 12.40 -4.52
C ILE A 273 4.65 13.49 -4.80
N GLN A 274 3.67 13.16 -5.63
CA GLN A 274 2.51 13.98 -5.94
C GLN A 274 1.27 13.23 -5.50
N ALA A 275 0.28 13.96 -5.00
CA ALA A 275 -1.03 13.39 -4.73
C ALA A 275 -1.76 13.13 -6.05
N PHE A 276 -2.25 11.90 -6.22
CA PHE A 276 -3.13 11.51 -7.30
C PHE A 276 -4.52 11.27 -6.73
N GLN A 277 -5.52 11.87 -7.34
CA GLN A 277 -6.93 11.64 -7.03
C GLN A 277 -7.62 11.21 -8.32
N PRO A 278 -8.19 10.00 -8.39
CA PRO A 278 -9.00 9.61 -9.53
C PRO A 278 -10.27 10.45 -9.61
N GLU A 279 -10.63 10.88 -10.80
CA GLU A 279 -11.88 11.57 -11.09
C GLU A 279 -12.88 10.61 -11.71
N LEU A 280 -14.15 10.69 -11.27
CA LEU A 280 -15.23 9.92 -11.86
C LEU A 280 -15.62 10.53 -13.20
N VAL A 281 -15.58 9.74 -14.26
CA VAL A 281 -15.95 10.15 -15.63
C VAL A 281 -16.93 9.13 -16.23
N GLU A 282 -17.77 9.61 -17.12
CA GLU A 282 -18.64 8.75 -17.93
C GLU A 282 -18.15 8.78 -19.38
N VAL A 283 -17.83 7.60 -19.91
CA VAL A 283 -17.37 7.42 -21.29
C VAL A 283 -18.25 6.36 -21.95
N GLU A 284 -18.96 6.73 -23.01
CA GLU A 284 -19.85 5.84 -23.76
C GLU A 284 -20.89 5.11 -22.87
N GLY A 285 -21.38 5.77 -21.83
CA GLY A 285 -22.36 5.21 -20.88
C GLY A 285 -21.75 4.32 -19.79
N GLN A 286 -20.42 4.16 -19.78
CA GLN A 286 -19.70 3.43 -18.74
C GLN A 286 -19.04 4.40 -17.76
N LEU A 287 -19.21 4.13 -16.45
CA LEU A 287 -18.55 4.86 -15.40
C LEU A 287 -17.12 4.37 -15.22
N LEU A 288 -16.16 5.28 -15.27
CA LEU A 288 -14.73 4.99 -15.19
C LEU A 288 -14.05 5.97 -14.22
N LEU A 289 -12.85 5.61 -13.78
CA LEU A 289 -11.95 6.48 -13.02
C LEU A 289 -10.86 7.01 -13.95
N GLU A 290 -10.79 8.33 -14.11
CA GLU A 290 -9.70 8.98 -14.84
C GLU A 290 -8.56 9.36 -13.87
N VAL A 291 -7.35 8.98 -14.20
CA VAL A 291 -6.12 9.39 -13.49
C VAL A 291 -5.16 10.05 -14.43
N THR A 292 -4.79 11.29 -14.14
CA THR A 292 -3.74 12.00 -14.89
C THR A 292 -2.38 11.71 -14.27
N THR A 293 -1.49 11.07 -15.03
CA THR A 293 -0.12 10.77 -14.60
C THR A 293 0.90 11.56 -15.40
N VAL A 294 2.00 11.95 -14.75
CA VAL A 294 3.17 12.50 -15.46
C VAL A 294 4.09 11.33 -15.77
N ASP A 295 4.30 11.01 -17.03
CA ASP A 295 5.28 9.98 -17.40
C ASP A 295 6.69 10.46 -17.05
N ALA A 296 7.44 9.62 -16.33
CA ALA A 296 8.83 9.91 -15.95
C ALA A 296 9.80 10.05 -17.15
N ALA A 297 9.35 9.74 -18.37
CA ALA A 297 10.13 9.92 -19.59
C ALA A 297 10.26 11.39 -20.04
N GLU A 298 9.31 12.27 -19.66
CA GLU A 298 9.37 13.70 -20.04
C GLU A 298 10.18 14.55 -19.05
N GLY A 299 10.38 14.09 -17.82
CA GLY A 299 11.16 14.82 -16.80
C GLY A 299 12.67 14.83 -17.03
N SER A 300 13.20 13.95 -17.89
CA SER A 300 14.65 13.86 -18.17
C SER A 300 15.12 14.80 -19.29
N ALA A 301 14.23 15.39 -20.06
CA ALA A 301 14.58 16.26 -21.20
C ALA A 301 14.74 17.74 -20.81
N VAL A 302 14.20 18.18 -19.68
CA VAL A 302 14.25 19.59 -19.25
C VAL A 302 15.51 19.95 -18.45
N ALA A 303 16.27 18.96 -17.96
CA ALA A 303 17.47 19.20 -17.15
C ALA A 303 18.80 19.27 -17.94
N ARG A 304 18.78 19.28 -19.27
CA ARG A 304 19.98 19.41 -20.13
C ARG A 304 19.97 20.65 -21.02
N GLY A 305 19.38 21.71 -20.58
CA GLY A 305 19.41 22.98 -21.30
C GLY A 305 19.44 24.16 -20.33
N ARG A 306 20.60 24.38 -19.70
CA ARG A 306 21.22 25.68 -19.37
C ARG A 306 22.54 25.46 -18.67
#